data_8215448cc9cfc82f2d4729062685b6db
#
_entry.id   8215448cc9cfc82f2d4729062685b6db
#
_cell.length_a   1.000
_cell.length_b   1.000
_cell.length_c   1.000
_cell.angle_alpha   90.00
_cell.angle_beta   90.00
_cell.angle_gamma   90.00
#
_symmetry.space_group_name_H-M   'P 1'
#
loop_
_entity.id
_entity.type
_entity.pdbx_description
1 polymer ?
#
loop_
_entity_poly.entity_id
_entity_poly.type
_entity_poly.pdbx_seq_one_letter_code
_entity_poly.pdbx_strand_id
1 'polypeptide(L)'
;TEVWQRYGRWYAQKAQYLHALQAFEHCGDRDAALAVIEADAGDLLASLSPAELLQRLDRCPVEALQRHPLAILVLMRRMFTWQQIPKMMELKALLEAAVAQHPEWSAAERGNLLGECDLIQSFLFYNDITQMSRLHRSASRQMSRPAVTLRNSGSWTFGSPSVLMMYYRAPGELGKELAEMYECMPHYYKITNGHGRGAELLMDAEAAYLQGAWEKAAVLLERARADAAGQENMTLCCDFLALRLALCGKGKEGYDFAAKRAALLQKHDGVQVHLLESIAAYFYALQGRPEQAPELFREHKLAEVSFFGPCRPMMSLIEQQIWLAQGEYVKVIAHSEGLLRRCEAMHYGLVGLQTRIQLAAAQLRFGQRADARAALAAALLDAVQDDFWVLFVEQYPALAPLLEGEDWAVCEPRLGPFVARILPAGRAFAARLGLRAPAPELPLTDRDRELARLVAGRCTNKEIAAALYLSEGTVKQYINQLYAKLDMGGDPRTRRARLAEWYQKNAPRN
;
A
#
# COMPACT_ATOMS: atom_id res chain seq x y z
N THR A 1 26.64 -35.16 24.54
CA THR A 1 27.20 -34.27 23.53
C THR A 1 27.29 -34.96 22.16
N GLU A 2 28.00 -36.10 22.04
CA GLU A 2 28.19 -36.78 20.74
C GLU A 2 26.90 -37.22 20.05
N VAL A 3 25.89 -37.65 20.79
CA VAL A 3 24.59 -38.06 20.26
C VAL A 3 23.91 -36.91 19.54
N TRP A 4 23.88 -35.73 20.18
CA TRP A 4 23.28 -34.52 19.61
C TRP A 4 24.05 -34.02 18.38
N GLN A 5 25.39 -34.13 18.35
CA GLN A 5 26.18 -33.81 17.16
C GLN A 5 25.87 -34.72 15.97
N ARG A 6 25.66 -36.04 16.24
CA ARG A 6 25.26 -37.00 15.21
C ARG A 6 23.86 -36.68 14.67
N TYR A 7 22.89 -36.37 15.55
CA TYR A 7 21.56 -35.94 15.14
C TYR A 7 21.62 -34.64 14.35
N GLY A 8 22.35 -33.63 14.79
CA GLY A 8 22.51 -32.38 14.09
C GLY A 8 23.04 -32.58 12.67
N ARG A 9 24.09 -33.36 12.49
CA ARG A 9 24.62 -33.70 11.17
C ARG A 9 23.59 -34.47 10.30
N TRP A 10 22.89 -35.43 10.90
CA TRP A 10 21.87 -36.20 10.19
C TRP A 10 20.72 -35.32 9.72
N TYR A 11 20.21 -34.44 10.59
CA TYR A 11 19.16 -33.49 10.23
C TYR A 11 19.64 -32.49 9.14
N ALA A 12 20.83 -31.98 9.23
CA ALA A 12 21.42 -31.10 8.21
C ALA A 12 21.52 -31.77 6.85
N GLN A 13 21.97 -33.05 6.78
CA GLN A 13 21.99 -33.84 5.55
C GLN A 13 20.62 -34.07 4.95
N LYS A 14 19.55 -34.08 5.77
CA LYS A 14 18.14 -34.20 5.33
C LYS A 14 17.47 -32.85 5.06
N ALA A 15 18.22 -31.75 5.05
CA ALA A 15 17.71 -30.39 4.94
C ALA A 15 16.64 -30.01 6.00
N GLN A 16 16.67 -30.69 7.15
CA GLN A 16 15.83 -30.39 8.30
C GLN A 16 16.55 -29.39 9.23
N TYR A 17 16.81 -28.19 8.71
CA TYR A 17 17.74 -27.23 9.28
C TYR A 17 17.32 -26.72 10.65
N LEU A 18 16.02 -26.57 10.95
CA LEU A 18 15.57 -26.17 12.28
C LEU A 18 15.92 -27.21 13.34
N HIS A 19 15.71 -28.50 13.05
CA HIS A 19 16.08 -29.59 13.95
C HIS A 19 17.60 -29.71 14.09
N ALA A 20 18.33 -29.49 12.99
CA ALA A 20 19.81 -29.47 13.04
C ALA A 20 20.31 -28.34 13.94
N LEU A 21 19.76 -27.13 13.82
CA LEU A 21 20.09 -25.99 14.68
C LEU A 21 19.86 -26.33 16.15
N GLN A 22 18.68 -26.85 16.50
CA GLN A 22 18.33 -27.22 17.87
C GLN A 22 19.28 -28.29 18.43
N ALA A 23 19.62 -29.28 17.62
CA ALA A 23 20.55 -30.37 18.05
C ALA A 23 21.95 -29.82 18.32
N PHE A 24 22.50 -28.96 17.48
CA PHE A 24 23.81 -28.34 17.69
C PHE A 24 23.82 -27.38 18.90
N GLU A 25 22.74 -26.66 19.15
CA GLU A 25 22.61 -25.84 20.33
C GLU A 25 22.60 -26.67 21.62
N HIS A 26 21.91 -27.81 21.61
CA HIS A 26 21.89 -28.74 22.76
C HIS A 26 23.28 -29.29 23.14
N CYS A 27 24.17 -29.45 22.15
CA CYS A 27 25.54 -29.86 22.44
C CYS A 27 26.52 -28.70 22.62
N GLY A 28 26.09 -27.46 22.43
CA GLY A 28 26.92 -26.27 22.56
C GLY A 28 27.83 -26.01 21.35
N ASP A 29 27.61 -26.70 20.24
CA ASP A 29 28.39 -26.55 19.00
C ASP A 29 27.92 -25.32 18.22
N ARG A 30 28.48 -24.15 18.56
CA ARG A 30 28.07 -22.86 18.00
C ARG A 30 28.45 -22.73 16.51
N ASP A 31 29.61 -23.22 16.13
CA ASP A 31 30.06 -23.16 14.74
C ASP A 31 29.17 -24.01 13.83
N ALA A 32 28.84 -25.23 14.25
CA ALA A 32 27.88 -26.05 13.49
C ALA A 32 26.47 -25.43 13.43
N ALA A 33 26.01 -24.78 14.50
CA ALA A 33 24.73 -24.07 14.51
C ALA A 33 24.70 -22.90 13.50
N LEU A 34 25.76 -22.09 13.46
CA LEU A 34 25.91 -21.00 12.51
C LEU A 34 26.06 -21.50 11.06
N ALA A 35 26.81 -22.57 10.85
CA ALA A 35 26.94 -23.21 9.54
C ALA A 35 25.59 -23.71 8.99
N VAL A 36 24.66 -24.14 9.83
CA VAL A 36 23.29 -24.51 9.44
C VAL A 36 22.52 -23.29 8.98
N ILE A 37 22.65 -22.15 9.65
CA ILE A 37 22.02 -20.88 9.24
C ILE A 37 22.55 -20.44 7.87
N GLU A 38 23.84 -20.57 7.61
CA GLU A 38 24.46 -20.28 6.31
C GLU A 38 23.93 -21.20 5.20
N ALA A 39 23.87 -22.49 5.47
CA ALA A 39 23.42 -23.49 4.50
C ALA A 39 21.96 -23.33 4.07
N ASP A 40 21.10 -22.90 4.99
CA ASP A 40 19.68 -22.66 4.75
C ASP A 40 19.38 -21.25 4.25
N ALA A 41 20.38 -20.39 4.15
CA ALA A 41 20.21 -18.96 3.84
C ALA A 41 19.16 -18.24 4.74
N GLY A 42 18.89 -18.80 5.90
CA GLY A 42 18.04 -18.22 6.95
C GLY A 42 16.55 -18.48 6.84
N ASP A 43 16.10 -19.39 5.99
CA ASP A 43 14.67 -19.77 5.91
C ASP A 43 14.17 -20.32 7.25
N LEU A 44 14.97 -21.17 7.92
CA LEU A 44 14.65 -21.72 9.23
C LEU A 44 14.35 -20.63 10.29
N LEU A 45 14.94 -19.44 10.13
CA LEU A 45 14.72 -18.33 11.07
C LEU A 45 13.28 -17.77 10.99
N ALA A 46 12.53 -18.07 9.95
CA ALA A 46 11.12 -17.71 9.87
C ALA A 46 10.26 -18.47 10.89
N SER A 47 10.73 -19.64 11.35
CA SER A 47 10.08 -20.47 12.36
C SER A 47 10.37 -20.04 13.80
N LEU A 48 11.26 -19.04 14.00
CA LEU A 48 11.62 -18.51 15.31
C LEU A 48 10.91 -17.18 15.56
N SER A 49 10.60 -16.90 16.82
CA SER A 49 10.16 -15.56 17.21
C SER A 49 11.36 -14.59 17.28
N PRO A 50 11.13 -13.28 17.13
CA PRO A 50 12.19 -12.27 17.34
C PRO A 50 12.89 -12.39 18.67
N ALA A 51 12.15 -12.62 19.76
CA ALA A 51 12.71 -12.75 21.10
C ALA A 51 13.63 -13.97 21.26
N GLU A 52 13.22 -15.11 20.68
CA GLU A 52 14.05 -16.33 20.70
C GLU A 52 15.35 -16.13 19.93
N LEU A 53 15.31 -15.52 18.75
CA LEU A 53 16.53 -15.30 17.98
C LEU A 53 17.46 -14.28 18.64
N LEU A 54 16.93 -13.18 19.18
CA LEU A 54 17.73 -12.19 19.93
C LEU A 54 18.42 -12.84 21.14
N GLN A 55 17.69 -13.64 21.91
CA GLN A 55 18.28 -14.37 23.04
C GLN A 55 19.41 -15.34 22.62
N ARG A 56 19.27 -15.98 21.46
CA ARG A 56 20.32 -16.86 20.90
C ARG A 56 21.56 -16.06 20.49
N LEU A 57 21.36 -14.91 19.84
CA LEU A 57 22.44 -14.01 19.45
C LEU A 57 23.20 -13.44 20.64
N ASP A 58 22.51 -13.03 21.70
CA ASP A 58 23.14 -12.51 22.91
C ASP A 58 23.99 -13.56 23.64
N ARG A 59 23.70 -14.85 23.41
CA ARG A 59 24.49 -15.98 23.96
C ARG A 59 25.58 -16.47 23.00
N CYS A 60 25.63 -15.96 21.77
CA CYS A 60 26.61 -16.38 20.79
C CYS A 60 27.91 -15.57 20.97
N PRO A 61 29.08 -16.20 21.15
CA PRO A 61 30.34 -15.48 21.18
C PRO A 61 30.63 -14.71 19.91
N VAL A 62 31.14 -13.50 20.03
CA VAL A 62 31.47 -12.63 18.87
C VAL A 62 32.45 -13.32 17.91
N GLU A 63 33.43 -14.02 18.47
CA GLU A 63 34.44 -14.73 17.70
C GLU A 63 33.81 -15.88 16.84
N ALA A 64 32.75 -16.52 17.36
CA ALA A 64 32.02 -17.52 16.57
C ALA A 64 31.28 -16.87 15.41
N LEU A 65 30.59 -15.75 15.64
CA LEU A 65 29.93 -14.99 14.57
C LEU A 65 30.93 -14.52 13.49
N GLN A 66 32.10 -14.02 13.91
CA GLN A 66 33.12 -13.53 12.97
C GLN A 66 33.70 -14.63 12.07
N ARG A 67 33.71 -15.89 12.54
CA ARG A 67 34.08 -17.05 11.69
C ARG A 67 33.00 -17.43 10.69
N HIS A 68 31.77 -16.93 10.85
CA HIS A 68 30.62 -17.23 9.99
C HIS A 68 30.00 -15.96 9.38
N PRO A 69 30.72 -15.26 8.47
CA PRO A 69 30.28 -13.97 7.93
C PRO A 69 28.99 -14.07 7.09
N LEU A 70 28.72 -15.21 6.45
CA LEU A 70 27.45 -15.43 5.76
C LEU A 70 26.27 -15.53 6.75
N ALA A 71 26.48 -16.17 7.91
CA ALA A 71 25.46 -16.19 8.96
C ALA A 71 25.15 -14.76 9.46
N ILE A 72 26.17 -13.90 9.58
CA ILE A 72 25.94 -12.49 9.95
C ILE A 72 25.05 -11.80 8.92
N LEU A 73 25.29 -11.95 7.62
CA LEU A 73 24.46 -11.37 6.57
C LEU A 73 23.01 -11.88 6.62
N VAL A 74 22.82 -13.18 6.81
CA VAL A 74 21.50 -13.79 6.98
C VAL A 74 20.76 -13.19 8.18
N LEU A 75 21.46 -13.06 9.30
CA LEU A 75 20.92 -12.48 10.52
C LEU A 75 20.59 -10.98 10.33
N MET A 76 21.47 -10.22 9.68
CA MET A 76 21.20 -8.81 9.33
C MET A 76 19.91 -8.68 8.50
N ARG A 77 19.73 -9.52 7.49
CA ARG A 77 18.52 -9.55 6.65
C ARG A 77 17.28 -9.86 7.47
N ARG A 78 17.37 -10.78 8.43
CA ARG A 78 16.28 -11.13 9.35
C ARG A 78 15.96 -9.98 10.32
N MET A 79 16.98 -9.32 10.87
CA MET A 79 16.79 -8.15 11.75
C MET A 79 16.09 -7.02 11.03
N PHE A 80 16.43 -6.75 9.76
CA PHE A 80 15.70 -5.81 8.93
C PHE A 80 14.21 -6.18 8.84
N THR A 81 13.91 -7.44 8.50
CA THR A 81 12.53 -7.94 8.35
C THR A 81 11.70 -7.71 9.62
N TRP A 82 12.31 -7.86 10.78
CA TRP A 82 11.66 -7.67 12.08
C TRP A 82 11.81 -6.25 12.66
N GLN A 83 12.31 -5.31 11.87
CA GLN A 83 12.53 -3.92 12.27
C GLN A 83 13.47 -3.75 13.48
N GLN A 84 14.35 -4.72 13.72
CA GLN A 84 15.39 -4.69 14.75
C GLN A 84 16.65 -3.98 14.23
N ILE A 85 16.49 -2.71 13.82
CA ILE A 85 17.54 -1.95 13.13
C ILE A 85 18.81 -1.76 13.99
N PRO A 86 18.74 -1.46 15.31
CA PRO A 86 19.94 -1.37 16.14
C PRO A 86 20.77 -2.66 16.10
N LYS A 87 20.12 -3.83 16.22
CA LYS A 87 20.81 -5.14 16.17
C LYS A 87 21.38 -5.44 14.78
N MET A 88 20.68 -5.05 13.72
CA MET A 88 21.20 -5.14 12.36
C MET A 88 22.50 -4.34 12.21
N MET A 89 22.58 -3.13 12.77
CA MET A 89 23.77 -2.29 12.71
C MET A 89 24.95 -2.82 13.55
N GLU A 90 24.68 -3.46 14.68
CA GLU A 90 25.69 -4.19 15.46
C GLU A 90 26.28 -5.34 14.63
N LEU A 91 25.44 -6.15 14.00
CA LEU A 91 25.86 -7.26 13.13
C LEU A 91 26.68 -6.76 11.92
N LYS A 92 26.29 -5.62 11.32
CA LYS A 92 27.09 -4.97 10.27
C LYS A 92 28.50 -4.65 10.76
N ALA A 93 28.64 -4.02 11.92
CA ALA A 93 29.94 -3.68 12.48
C ALA A 93 30.80 -4.94 12.73
N LEU A 94 30.17 -6.03 13.18
CA LEU A 94 30.86 -7.33 13.35
C LEU A 94 31.33 -7.90 12.02
N LEU A 95 30.54 -7.80 10.94
CA LEU A 95 30.92 -8.25 9.61
C LEU A 95 32.12 -7.45 9.08
N GLU A 96 32.08 -6.12 9.20
CA GLU A 96 33.16 -5.24 8.76
C GLU A 96 34.47 -5.54 9.52
N ALA A 97 34.37 -5.78 10.83
CA ALA A 97 35.50 -6.18 11.66
C ALA A 97 36.06 -7.56 11.25
N ALA A 98 35.20 -8.54 10.98
CA ALA A 98 35.63 -9.86 10.49
C ALA A 98 36.37 -9.75 9.16
N VAL A 99 35.86 -9.00 8.20
CA VAL A 99 36.50 -8.78 6.90
C VAL A 99 37.88 -8.09 7.06
N ALA A 100 37.99 -7.14 7.99
CA ALA A 100 39.24 -6.43 8.27
C ALA A 100 40.30 -7.34 8.95
N GLN A 101 39.86 -8.29 9.79
CA GLN A 101 40.73 -9.23 10.52
C GLN A 101 41.21 -10.41 9.66
N HIS A 102 40.60 -10.65 8.50
CA HIS A 102 40.92 -11.75 7.60
C HIS A 102 41.49 -11.27 6.25
N PRO A 103 42.69 -10.67 6.23
CA PRO A 103 43.32 -10.19 5.00
C PRO A 103 43.66 -11.32 4.00
N GLU A 104 43.72 -12.56 4.48
CA GLU A 104 43.96 -13.77 3.65
C GLU A 104 42.77 -14.14 2.77
N TRP A 105 41.55 -13.65 3.06
CA TRP A 105 40.40 -13.85 2.17
C TRP A 105 40.63 -13.16 0.84
N SER A 106 40.27 -13.81 -0.26
CA SER A 106 40.41 -13.25 -1.58
C SER A 106 39.65 -11.94 -1.74
N ALA A 107 40.06 -11.10 -2.67
CA ALA A 107 39.33 -9.87 -3.00
C ALA A 107 37.87 -10.14 -3.39
N ALA A 108 37.61 -11.28 -4.06
CA ALA A 108 36.28 -11.70 -4.45
C ALA A 108 35.41 -12.07 -3.23
N GLU A 109 35.93 -12.81 -2.27
CA GLU A 109 35.23 -13.17 -1.02
C GLU A 109 34.86 -11.93 -0.22
N ARG A 110 35.86 -11.06 0.05
CA ARG A 110 35.61 -9.80 0.77
C ARG A 110 34.61 -8.90 0.02
N GLY A 111 34.75 -8.79 -1.31
CA GLY A 111 33.84 -8.01 -2.14
C GLY A 111 32.41 -8.55 -2.13
N ASN A 112 32.24 -9.87 -2.14
CA ASN A 112 30.91 -10.49 -2.02
C ASN A 112 30.25 -10.21 -0.66
N LEU A 113 31.01 -10.30 0.43
CA LEU A 113 30.49 -10.05 1.78
C LEU A 113 30.10 -8.58 1.97
N LEU A 114 30.97 -7.65 1.61
CA LEU A 114 30.72 -6.21 1.76
C LEU A 114 29.65 -5.71 0.78
N GLY A 115 29.64 -6.21 -0.46
CA GLY A 115 28.62 -5.87 -1.43
C GLY A 115 27.23 -6.38 -1.03
N GLU A 116 27.13 -7.59 -0.49
CA GLU A 116 25.87 -8.10 0.02
C GLU A 116 25.42 -7.36 1.29
N CYS A 117 26.34 -6.88 2.10
CA CYS A 117 26.07 -5.97 3.20
C CYS A 117 25.48 -4.63 2.70
N ASP A 118 26.05 -4.03 1.65
CA ASP A 118 25.50 -2.84 1.00
C ASP A 118 24.07 -3.07 0.49
N LEU A 119 23.84 -4.22 -0.15
CA LEU A 119 22.51 -4.62 -0.61
C LEU A 119 21.49 -4.66 0.54
N ILE A 120 21.84 -5.31 1.66
CA ILE A 120 20.95 -5.40 2.83
C ILE A 120 20.69 -4.00 3.42
N GLN A 121 21.71 -3.15 3.49
CA GLN A 121 21.56 -1.77 3.94
C GLN A 121 20.64 -0.95 3.03
N SER A 122 20.61 -1.22 1.72
CA SER A 122 19.76 -0.49 0.80
C SER A 122 18.27 -0.58 1.16
N PHE A 123 17.86 -1.66 1.81
CA PHE A 123 16.47 -1.85 2.25
C PHE A 123 16.03 -0.85 3.32
N LEU A 124 16.95 -0.22 4.05
CA LEU A 124 16.64 0.86 5.01
C LEU A 124 16.08 2.11 4.31
N PHE A 125 16.40 2.28 3.04
CA PHE A 125 15.91 3.38 2.20
C PHE A 125 14.66 3.03 1.39
N TYR A 126 14.11 1.91 1.56
CA TYR A 126 12.99 1.17 0.91
C TYR A 126 12.28 1.84 -0.28
N ASN A 127 12.08 3.16 -0.32
CA ASN A 127 11.46 3.89 -1.43
C ASN A 127 12.32 5.06 -1.95
N ASP A 128 13.51 5.30 -1.40
CA ASP A 128 14.44 6.28 -1.93
C ASP A 128 15.37 5.63 -2.97
N ILE A 129 14.91 5.59 -4.23
CA ILE A 129 15.65 4.93 -5.30
C ILE A 129 17.04 5.54 -5.50
N THR A 130 17.23 6.82 -5.23
CA THR A 130 18.54 7.47 -5.35
C THR A 130 19.53 6.95 -4.29
N GLN A 131 19.09 6.82 -3.04
CA GLN A 131 19.94 6.25 -1.98
C GLN A 131 20.16 4.75 -2.18
N MET A 132 19.11 4.00 -2.54
CA MET A 132 19.23 2.58 -2.87
C MET A 132 20.22 2.35 -4.01
N SER A 133 20.13 3.14 -5.07
CA SER A 133 20.98 3.05 -6.26
C SER A 133 22.47 3.19 -5.93
N ARG A 134 22.84 4.11 -5.02
CA ARG A 134 24.23 4.27 -4.57
C ARG A 134 24.79 2.96 -4.02
N LEU A 135 24.03 2.29 -3.16
CA LEU A 135 24.41 1.02 -2.54
C LEU A 135 24.37 -0.13 -3.56
N HIS A 136 23.36 -0.18 -4.44
CA HIS A 136 23.30 -1.19 -5.49
C HIS A 136 24.48 -1.09 -6.48
N ARG A 137 24.87 0.13 -6.86
CA ARG A 137 26.07 0.36 -7.71
C ARG A 137 27.35 -0.03 -6.98
N SER A 138 27.47 0.28 -5.67
CA SER A 138 28.59 -0.15 -4.84
C SER A 138 28.67 -1.67 -4.78
N ALA A 139 27.58 -2.33 -4.44
CA ALA A 139 27.48 -3.80 -4.40
C ALA A 139 27.78 -4.43 -5.77
N SER A 140 27.24 -3.89 -6.85
CA SER A 140 27.45 -4.41 -8.21
C SER A 140 28.91 -4.34 -8.68
N ARG A 141 29.71 -3.39 -8.17
CA ARG A 141 31.15 -3.32 -8.43
C ARG A 141 31.96 -4.32 -7.62
N GLN A 142 31.52 -4.61 -6.40
CA GLN A 142 32.23 -5.47 -5.46
C GLN A 142 31.92 -6.95 -5.65
N MET A 143 30.65 -7.29 -5.95
CA MET A 143 30.18 -8.67 -6.00
C MET A 143 30.53 -9.36 -7.31
N SER A 144 31.10 -10.55 -7.20
CA SER A 144 31.39 -11.47 -8.31
C SER A 144 30.30 -12.54 -8.49
N ARG A 145 29.37 -12.68 -7.54
CA ARG A 145 28.20 -13.58 -7.57
C ARG A 145 26.95 -12.86 -7.05
N PRO A 146 25.76 -13.37 -7.35
CA PRO A 146 24.54 -12.89 -6.70
C PRO A 146 24.54 -13.10 -5.19
N ALA A 147 23.74 -12.31 -4.49
CA ALA A 147 23.50 -12.43 -3.05
C ALA A 147 22.94 -13.82 -2.69
N VAL A 148 23.36 -14.35 -1.55
CA VAL A 148 22.84 -15.62 -1.02
C VAL A 148 21.66 -15.42 -0.08
N THR A 149 21.57 -14.24 0.54
CA THR A 149 20.51 -13.91 1.52
C THR A 149 19.20 -13.46 0.89
N LEU A 150 19.16 -13.30 -0.44
CA LEU A 150 17.98 -12.84 -1.16
C LEU A 150 17.60 -13.82 -2.26
N ARG A 151 16.37 -14.35 -2.20
CA ARG A 151 15.81 -15.19 -3.27
C ARG A 151 15.10 -14.32 -4.30
N ASN A 152 15.28 -14.63 -5.59
CA ASN A 152 14.62 -13.90 -6.69
C ASN A 152 13.10 -14.10 -6.75
N SER A 153 12.56 -15.10 -6.03
CA SER A 153 11.13 -15.35 -5.88
C SER A 153 10.47 -14.54 -4.75
N GLY A 154 11.25 -13.77 -3.98
CA GLY A 154 10.75 -12.97 -2.87
C GLY A 154 9.86 -11.81 -3.30
N SER A 155 9.21 -11.16 -2.33
CA SER A 155 8.38 -9.98 -2.58
C SER A 155 9.28 -8.75 -2.78
N TRP A 156 9.38 -8.26 -4.01
CA TRP A 156 10.18 -7.08 -4.36
C TRP A 156 9.52 -5.77 -3.87
N THR A 157 8.19 -5.67 -3.93
CA THR A 157 7.44 -4.48 -3.53
C THR A 157 7.06 -4.47 -2.04
N PHE A 158 7.66 -5.33 -1.22
CA PHE A 158 7.27 -5.53 0.18
C PHE A 158 5.78 -5.88 0.38
N GLY A 159 5.08 -6.31 -0.67
CA GLY A 159 3.64 -6.60 -0.66
C GLY A 159 2.76 -5.45 -1.15
N SER A 160 3.33 -4.34 -1.62
CA SER A 160 2.56 -3.31 -2.35
C SER A 160 2.09 -3.84 -3.71
N PRO A 161 0.86 -3.55 -4.15
CA PRO A 161 0.38 -3.94 -5.47
C PRO A 161 0.92 -3.09 -6.62
N SER A 162 1.66 -2.02 -6.32
CA SER A 162 2.14 -1.05 -7.30
C SER A 162 3.58 -0.64 -7.02
N VAL A 163 4.39 -0.61 -8.05
CA VAL A 163 5.77 -0.10 -8.01
C VAL A 163 5.75 1.42 -7.86
N LEU A 164 4.89 2.10 -8.59
CA LEU A 164 4.80 3.57 -8.54
C LEU A 164 4.33 4.05 -7.16
N MET A 165 3.39 3.36 -6.50
CA MET A 165 2.98 3.69 -5.13
C MET A 165 4.14 3.59 -4.14
N MET A 166 5.10 2.69 -4.38
CA MET A 166 6.29 2.55 -3.53
C MET A 166 7.30 3.67 -3.76
N TYR A 167 7.57 4.04 -5.01
CA TYR A 167 8.75 4.84 -5.38
C TYR A 167 8.45 6.28 -5.77
N TYR A 168 7.18 6.66 -6.00
CA TYR A 168 6.83 8.07 -6.21
C TYR A 168 6.77 8.82 -4.88
N ARG A 169 7.74 9.69 -4.64
CA ARG A 169 7.97 10.35 -3.35
C ARG A 169 7.32 11.71 -3.22
N ALA A 170 7.33 12.50 -4.28
CA ALA A 170 6.80 13.85 -4.24
C ALA A 170 6.30 14.33 -5.62
N PRO A 171 5.33 15.27 -5.64
CA PRO A 171 4.87 15.90 -6.88
C PRO A 171 6.02 16.59 -7.63
N GLY A 172 6.07 16.36 -8.95
CA GLY A 172 7.10 16.91 -9.86
C GLY A 172 8.41 16.11 -9.93
N GLU A 173 8.56 15.04 -9.15
CA GLU A 173 9.79 14.23 -9.12
C GLU A 173 9.74 12.99 -10.05
N LEU A 174 8.61 12.70 -10.70
CA LEU A 174 8.41 11.49 -11.49
C LEU A 174 9.52 11.24 -12.50
N GLY A 175 9.88 12.25 -13.29
CA GLY A 175 10.89 12.09 -14.36
C GLY A 175 12.26 11.69 -13.82
N LYS A 176 12.66 12.25 -12.70
CA LYS A 176 13.92 11.94 -12.00
C LYS A 176 13.87 10.51 -11.41
N GLU A 177 12.77 10.14 -10.77
CA GLU A 177 12.62 8.83 -10.15
C GLU A 177 12.59 7.71 -11.19
N LEU A 178 11.90 7.91 -12.33
CA LEU A 178 11.93 6.98 -13.45
C LEU A 178 13.32 6.83 -14.06
N ALA A 179 14.03 7.94 -14.29
CA ALA A 179 15.39 7.89 -14.84
C ALA A 179 16.32 7.10 -13.91
N GLU A 180 16.26 7.37 -12.60
CA GLU A 180 17.09 6.66 -11.62
C GLU A 180 16.70 5.18 -11.51
N MET A 181 15.39 4.84 -11.63
CA MET A 181 14.94 3.45 -11.65
C MET A 181 15.54 2.69 -12.84
N TYR A 182 15.46 3.26 -14.05
CA TYR A 182 16.07 2.65 -15.24
C TYR A 182 17.60 2.47 -15.12
N GLU A 183 18.31 3.41 -14.49
CA GLU A 183 19.74 3.29 -14.27
C GLU A 183 20.10 2.30 -13.15
N CYS A 184 19.28 2.21 -12.09
CA CYS A 184 19.56 1.40 -10.92
C CYS A 184 19.32 -0.11 -11.18
N MET A 185 18.23 -0.45 -11.85
CA MET A 185 17.75 -1.83 -11.92
C MET A 185 18.74 -2.81 -12.58
N PRO A 186 19.51 -2.47 -13.61
CA PRO A 186 20.54 -3.37 -14.12
C PRO A 186 21.60 -3.76 -13.09
N HIS A 187 22.01 -2.84 -12.22
CA HIS A 187 22.92 -3.12 -11.10
C HIS A 187 22.29 -4.04 -10.07
N TYR A 188 21.05 -3.79 -9.74
CA TYR A 188 20.28 -4.61 -8.81
C TYR A 188 20.08 -6.03 -9.34
N TYR A 189 19.69 -6.20 -10.60
CA TYR A 189 19.49 -7.50 -11.23
C TYR A 189 20.76 -8.37 -11.23
N LYS A 190 21.91 -7.74 -11.45
CA LYS A 190 23.20 -8.44 -11.41
C LYS A 190 23.46 -9.06 -10.03
N ILE A 191 23.21 -8.33 -8.97
CA ILE A 191 23.53 -8.75 -7.58
C ILE A 191 22.42 -9.59 -6.92
N THR A 192 21.26 -9.71 -7.53
CA THR A 192 20.09 -10.41 -6.96
C THR A 192 19.56 -11.55 -7.82
N ASN A 193 20.32 -11.96 -8.85
CA ASN A 193 19.87 -12.96 -9.82
C ASN A 193 18.52 -12.60 -10.46
N GLY A 194 18.32 -11.30 -10.77
CA GLY A 194 17.14 -10.80 -11.48
C GLY A 194 15.88 -10.63 -10.63
N HIS A 195 16.01 -10.58 -9.30
CA HIS A 195 14.87 -10.27 -8.42
C HIS A 195 14.22 -8.93 -8.80
N GLY A 196 12.89 -8.90 -8.93
CA GLY A 196 12.14 -7.69 -9.31
C GLY A 196 12.25 -7.29 -10.79
N ARG A 197 12.64 -8.19 -11.69
CA ARG A 197 12.71 -7.91 -13.14
C ARG A 197 11.42 -7.33 -13.67
N GLY A 198 11.55 -6.28 -14.48
CA GLY A 198 10.45 -5.54 -15.07
C GLY A 198 9.94 -4.40 -14.21
N ALA A 199 10.52 -4.14 -13.04
CA ALA A 199 10.05 -3.10 -12.13
C ALA A 199 10.13 -1.69 -12.74
N GLU A 200 11.20 -1.35 -13.46
CA GLU A 200 11.38 -0.09 -14.17
C GLU A 200 10.35 0.11 -15.28
N LEU A 201 10.07 -0.97 -16.03
CA LEU A 201 9.05 -0.95 -17.07
C LEU A 201 7.64 -0.82 -16.49
N LEU A 202 7.37 -1.52 -15.38
CA LEU A 202 6.07 -1.45 -14.72
C LEU A 202 5.83 -0.09 -14.09
N MET A 203 6.83 0.51 -13.44
CA MET A 203 6.71 1.87 -12.89
C MET A 203 6.40 2.90 -13.98
N ASP A 204 7.06 2.84 -15.13
CA ASP A 204 6.78 3.70 -16.29
C ASP A 204 5.40 3.40 -16.91
N ALA A 205 4.98 2.13 -16.94
CA ALA A 205 3.65 1.73 -17.39
C ALA A 205 2.55 2.30 -16.49
N GLU A 206 2.73 2.23 -15.17
CA GLU A 206 1.81 2.80 -14.18
C GLU A 206 1.75 4.33 -14.29
N ALA A 207 2.89 5.00 -14.46
CA ALA A 207 2.94 6.45 -14.71
C ALA A 207 2.21 6.82 -16.01
N ALA A 208 2.49 6.12 -17.11
CA ALA A 208 1.82 6.32 -18.39
C ALA A 208 0.29 6.09 -18.28
N TYR A 209 -0.14 5.10 -17.49
CA TYR A 209 -1.56 4.89 -17.19
C TYR A 209 -2.16 6.11 -16.48
N LEU A 210 -1.53 6.62 -15.42
CA LEU A 210 -2.03 7.78 -14.67
C LEU A 210 -2.07 9.06 -15.50
N GLN A 211 -1.20 9.17 -16.51
CA GLN A 211 -1.16 10.26 -17.48
C GLN A 211 -2.14 10.07 -18.64
N GLY A 212 -2.85 8.94 -18.72
CA GLY A 212 -3.79 8.61 -19.80
C GLY A 212 -3.11 8.25 -21.13
N ALA A 213 -1.83 7.93 -21.11
CA ALA A 213 -1.08 7.45 -22.29
C ALA A 213 -1.28 5.92 -22.44
N TRP A 214 -2.52 5.53 -22.79
CA TRP A 214 -3.01 4.15 -22.74
C TRP A 214 -2.19 3.16 -23.57
N GLU A 215 -1.82 3.55 -24.80
CA GLU A 215 -1.03 2.69 -25.70
C GLU A 215 0.38 2.46 -25.14
N LYS A 216 1.02 3.52 -24.62
CA LYS A 216 2.32 3.43 -23.96
C LYS A 216 2.23 2.52 -22.72
N ALA A 217 1.22 2.72 -21.89
CA ALA A 217 1.00 1.90 -20.70
C ALA A 217 0.83 0.42 -21.04
N ALA A 218 0.02 0.09 -22.06
CA ALA A 218 -0.20 -1.29 -22.50
C ALA A 218 1.08 -1.95 -23.04
N VAL A 219 1.85 -1.25 -23.89
CA VAL A 219 3.11 -1.79 -24.43
C VAL A 219 4.16 -2.05 -23.33
N LEU A 220 4.31 -1.09 -22.42
CA LEU A 220 5.25 -1.23 -21.29
C LEU A 220 4.82 -2.35 -20.33
N LEU A 221 3.51 -2.49 -20.07
CA LEU A 221 2.95 -3.56 -19.24
C LEU A 221 3.24 -4.94 -19.83
N GLU A 222 3.06 -5.16 -21.15
CA GLU A 222 3.36 -6.44 -21.76
C GLU A 222 4.85 -6.78 -21.69
N ARG A 223 5.73 -5.79 -21.85
CA ARG A 223 7.17 -5.97 -21.68
C ARG A 223 7.53 -6.28 -20.23
N ALA A 224 6.98 -5.52 -19.27
CA ALA A 224 7.18 -5.77 -17.84
C ALA A 224 6.73 -7.18 -17.45
N ARG A 225 5.59 -7.64 -17.99
CA ARG A 225 5.06 -8.99 -17.76
C ARG A 225 5.97 -10.08 -18.31
N ALA A 226 6.55 -9.86 -19.49
CA ALA A 226 7.52 -10.80 -20.06
C ALA A 226 8.80 -10.91 -19.21
N ASP A 227 9.31 -9.78 -18.73
CA ASP A 227 10.49 -9.73 -17.87
C ASP A 227 10.21 -10.30 -16.46
N ALA A 228 8.99 -10.12 -15.95
CA ALA A 228 8.55 -10.65 -14.65
C ALA A 228 8.25 -12.16 -14.66
N ALA A 229 8.42 -12.85 -15.79
CA ALA A 229 8.10 -14.27 -15.88
C ALA A 229 8.82 -15.11 -14.81
N GLY A 230 8.04 -15.90 -14.06
CA GLY A 230 8.56 -16.70 -12.95
C GLY A 230 8.65 -15.95 -11.61
N GLN A 231 8.31 -14.66 -11.55
CA GLN A 231 8.28 -13.86 -10.33
C GLN A 231 6.85 -13.48 -9.96
N GLU A 232 6.26 -14.21 -9.03
CA GLU A 232 4.84 -14.09 -8.67
C GLU A 232 4.46 -12.69 -8.21
N ASN A 233 5.30 -12.05 -7.37
CA ASN A 233 5.06 -10.69 -6.89
C ASN A 233 4.92 -9.68 -8.04
N MET A 234 5.90 -9.67 -8.95
CA MET A 234 5.88 -8.75 -10.09
C MET A 234 4.75 -9.05 -11.08
N THR A 235 4.40 -10.33 -11.26
CA THR A 235 3.23 -10.74 -12.06
C THR A 235 1.93 -10.18 -11.47
N LEU A 236 1.74 -10.25 -10.16
CA LEU A 236 0.57 -9.68 -9.48
C LEU A 236 0.52 -8.15 -9.60
N CYS A 237 1.66 -7.47 -9.52
CA CYS A 237 1.71 -6.02 -9.74
C CYS A 237 1.34 -5.67 -11.21
N CYS A 238 1.78 -6.46 -12.19
CA CYS A 238 1.33 -6.32 -13.57
C CYS A 238 -0.18 -6.56 -13.71
N ASP A 239 -0.74 -7.54 -12.99
CA ASP A 239 -2.17 -7.82 -12.97
C ASP A 239 -2.96 -6.65 -12.39
N PHE A 240 -2.44 -5.98 -11.35
CA PHE A 240 -3.08 -4.79 -10.78
C PHE A 240 -3.24 -3.66 -11.81
N LEU A 241 -2.19 -3.35 -12.58
CA LEU A 241 -2.28 -2.36 -13.65
C LEU A 241 -3.21 -2.82 -14.79
N ALA A 242 -3.13 -4.09 -15.19
CA ALA A 242 -4.00 -4.65 -16.23
C ALA A 242 -5.49 -4.51 -15.88
N LEU A 243 -5.85 -4.77 -14.61
CA LEU A 243 -7.21 -4.63 -14.10
C LEU A 243 -7.68 -3.16 -14.13
N ARG A 244 -6.83 -2.22 -13.73
CA ARG A 244 -7.15 -0.77 -13.82
C ARG A 244 -7.35 -0.32 -15.27
N LEU A 245 -6.51 -0.78 -16.20
CA LEU A 245 -6.70 -0.55 -17.64
C LEU A 245 -8.05 -1.12 -18.13
N ALA A 246 -8.42 -2.34 -17.69
CA ALA A 246 -9.70 -2.96 -18.04
C ALA A 246 -10.90 -2.14 -17.53
N LEU A 247 -10.84 -1.60 -16.29
CA LEU A 247 -11.88 -0.72 -15.75
C LEU A 247 -12.07 0.54 -16.60
N CYS A 248 -10.99 1.07 -17.17
CA CYS A 248 -11.04 2.21 -18.10
C CYS A 248 -11.42 1.81 -19.53
N GLY A 249 -11.71 0.54 -19.80
CA GLY A 249 -12.02 0.03 -21.14
C GLY A 249 -10.81 -0.03 -22.07
N LYS A 250 -9.62 -0.13 -21.52
CA LYS A 250 -8.32 -0.14 -22.23
C LYS A 250 -7.56 -1.45 -22.07
N GLY A 251 -8.18 -2.48 -21.50
CA GLY A 251 -7.57 -3.78 -21.21
C GLY A 251 -8.54 -4.95 -21.42
N LYS A 252 -8.04 -6.17 -21.17
CA LYS A 252 -8.82 -7.40 -21.24
C LYS A 252 -9.65 -7.56 -19.97
N GLU A 253 -10.89 -8.03 -20.11
CA GLU A 253 -11.79 -8.38 -19.02
C GLU A 253 -11.67 -9.87 -18.66
N GLY A 254 -12.20 -10.27 -17.51
CA GLY A 254 -12.34 -11.71 -17.16
C GLY A 254 -11.20 -12.26 -16.30
N TYR A 255 -10.68 -11.51 -15.34
CA TYR A 255 -9.69 -12.02 -14.40
C TYR A 255 -10.31 -12.95 -13.34
N ASP A 256 -9.77 -14.16 -13.20
CA ASP A 256 -10.26 -15.15 -12.23
C ASP A 256 -9.44 -15.08 -10.92
N PHE A 257 -9.90 -14.26 -9.98
CA PHE A 257 -9.31 -14.14 -8.64
C PHE A 257 -9.34 -15.45 -7.84
N ALA A 258 -10.41 -16.26 -7.99
CA ALA A 258 -10.56 -17.49 -7.22
C ALA A 258 -9.54 -18.54 -7.66
N ALA A 259 -9.39 -18.76 -8.96
CA ALA A 259 -8.38 -19.66 -9.50
C ALA A 259 -6.96 -19.21 -9.14
N LYS A 260 -6.66 -17.91 -9.24
CA LYS A 260 -5.34 -17.39 -8.88
C LYS A 260 -5.05 -17.58 -7.39
N ARG A 261 -6.02 -17.29 -6.53
CA ARG A 261 -5.91 -17.50 -5.08
C ARG A 261 -5.66 -18.97 -4.72
N ALA A 262 -6.40 -19.87 -5.34
CA ALA A 262 -6.22 -21.31 -5.13
C ALA A 262 -4.80 -21.79 -5.51
N ALA A 263 -4.26 -21.29 -6.62
CA ALA A 263 -2.90 -21.59 -7.06
C ALA A 263 -1.84 -21.07 -6.07
N LEU A 264 -2.01 -19.87 -5.50
CA LEU A 264 -1.10 -19.32 -4.50
C LEU A 264 -1.14 -20.07 -3.16
N LEU A 265 -2.33 -20.49 -2.73
CA LEU A 265 -2.50 -21.31 -1.52
C LEU A 265 -1.81 -22.66 -1.64
N GLN A 266 -1.83 -23.29 -2.81
CA GLN A 266 -1.10 -24.53 -3.08
C GLN A 266 0.42 -24.35 -2.94
N LYS A 267 0.94 -23.16 -3.24
CA LYS A 267 2.37 -22.83 -3.07
C LYS A 267 2.73 -22.43 -1.62
N HIS A 268 1.79 -22.37 -0.70
CA HIS A 268 1.95 -21.92 0.68
C HIS A 268 2.53 -20.49 0.79
N ASP A 269 2.23 -19.62 -0.17
CA ASP A 269 2.73 -18.26 -0.26
C ASP A 269 1.71 -17.24 0.28
N GLY A 270 1.64 -17.13 1.61
CA GLY A 270 0.70 -16.24 2.29
C GLY A 270 0.89 -14.76 1.94
N VAL A 271 2.13 -14.31 1.67
CA VAL A 271 2.40 -12.91 1.30
C VAL A 271 1.76 -12.58 -0.04
N GLN A 272 1.90 -13.45 -1.05
CA GLN A 272 1.31 -13.24 -2.36
C GLN A 272 -0.22 -13.41 -2.33
N VAL A 273 -0.77 -14.24 -1.44
CA VAL A 273 -2.22 -14.32 -1.21
C VAL A 273 -2.76 -12.97 -0.73
N HIS A 274 -2.14 -12.34 0.27
CA HIS A 274 -2.58 -11.04 0.76
C HIS A 274 -2.39 -9.92 -0.27
N LEU A 275 -1.35 -9.99 -1.09
CA LEU A 275 -1.18 -9.08 -2.22
C LEU A 275 -2.33 -9.22 -3.22
N LEU A 276 -2.68 -10.44 -3.63
CA LEU A 276 -3.83 -10.69 -4.51
C LEU A 276 -5.15 -10.20 -3.90
N GLU A 277 -5.35 -10.44 -2.60
CA GLU A 277 -6.54 -9.97 -1.87
C GLU A 277 -6.62 -8.44 -1.85
N SER A 278 -5.49 -7.72 -1.72
CA SER A 278 -5.46 -6.26 -1.80
C SER A 278 -5.85 -5.75 -3.21
N ILE A 279 -5.38 -6.42 -4.26
CA ILE A 279 -5.72 -6.12 -5.65
C ILE A 279 -7.22 -6.33 -5.89
N ALA A 280 -7.76 -7.46 -5.45
CA ALA A 280 -9.18 -7.79 -5.58
C ALA A 280 -10.05 -6.77 -4.81
N ALA A 281 -9.66 -6.41 -3.59
CA ALA A 281 -10.35 -5.42 -2.78
C ALA A 281 -10.45 -4.07 -3.48
N TYR A 282 -9.33 -3.56 -3.99
CA TYR A 282 -9.31 -2.28 -4.72
C TYR A 282 -10.17 -2.33 -5.98
N PHE A 283 -10.04 -3.42 -6.75
CA PHE A 283 -10.79 -3.63 -8.00
C PHE A 283 -12.30 -3.67 -7.78
N TYR A 284 -12.79 -4.44 -6.81
CA TYR A 284 -14.22 -4.52 -6.51
C TYR A 284 -14.75 -3.23 -5.88
N ALA A 285 -13.97 -2.55 -5.05
CA ALA A 285 -14.36 -1.27 -4.47
C ALA A 285 -14.56 -0.18 -5.55
N LEU A 286 -13.68 -0.09 -6.55
CA LEU A 286 -13.83 0.83 -7.68
C LEU A 286 -15.07 0.53 -8.54
N GLN A 287 -15.51 -0.73 -8.58
CA GLN A 287 -16.76 -1.12 -9.26
C GLN A 287 -18.02 -0.88 -8.41
N GLY A 288 -17.89 -0.35 -7.20
CA GLY A 288 -19.03 -0.21 -6.27
C GLY A 288 -19.61 -1.55 -5.79
N ARG A 289 -18.77 -2.59 -5.72
CA ARG A 289 -19.12 -3.98 -5.33
C ARG A 289 -18.31 -4.46 -4.12
N PRO A 290 -18.26 -3.69 -3.00
CA PRO A 290 -17.43 -4.02 -1.84
C PRO A 290 -17.80 -5.36 -1.19
N GLU A 291 -19.01 -5.87 -1.41
CA GLU A 291 -19.47 -7.17 -0.93
C GLU A 291 -18.73 -8.35 -1.57
N GLN A 292 -18.09 -8.14 -2.73
CA GLN A 292 -17.28 -9.13 -3.42
C GLN A 292 -15.80 -9.08 -3.03
N ALA A 293 -15.40 -8.06 -2.27
CA ALA A 293 -14.05 -7.95 -1.78
C ALA A 293 -13.69 -9.11 -0.84
N PRO A 294 -12.42 -9.54 -0.80
CA PRO A 294 -11.95 -10.54 0.15
C PRO A 294 -12.28 -10.18 1.60
N GLU A 295 -12.54 -11.20 2.41
CA GLU A 295 -12.95 -11.06 3.81
C GLU A 295 -12.02 -10.16 4.62
N LEU A 296 -10.70 -10.30 4.43
CA LEU A 296 -9.67 -9.51 5.07
C LEU A 296 -9.95 -8.00 5.00
N PHE A 297 -10.37 -7.51 3.85
CA PHE A 297 -10.67 -6.09 3.61
C PHE A 297 -12.14 -5.76 3.88
N ARG A 298 -13.06 -6.65 3.46
CA ARG A 298 -14.50 -6.43 3.63
C ARG A 298 -14.91 -6.31 5.10
N GLU A 299 -14.26 -7.10 5.98
CA GLU A 299 -14.53 -7.15 7.41
C GLU A 299 -13.49 -6.40 8.26
N HIS A 300 -12.59 -5.65 7.61
CA HIS A 300 -11.60 -4.77 8.26
C HIS A 300 -10.64 -5.50 9.21
N LYS A 301 -10.17 -6.68 8.80
CA LYS A 301 -9.29 -7.55 9.59
C LYS A 301 -7.80 -7.30 9.36
N LEU A 302 -7.40 -6.15 8.79
CA LEU A 302 -5.99 -5.86 8.49
C LEU A 302 -5.08 -5.92 9.72
N ALA A 303 -5.62 -5.64 10.92
CA ALA A 303 -4.87 -5.73 12.16
C ALA A 303 -4.48 -7.17 12.56
N GLU A 304 -5.18 -8.18 12.02
CA GLU A 304 -4.92 -9.60 12.28
C GLU A 304 -3.74 -10.14 11.45
N VAL A 305 -3.30 -9.37 10.42
CA VAL A 305 -2.22 -9.77 9.51
C VAL A 305 -0.98 -8.93 9.75
N SER A 306 0.17 -9.60 9.82
CA SER A 306 1.46 -8.92 9.91
C SER A 306 1.96 -8.53 8.52
N PHE A 307 1.68 -7.30 8.10
CA PHE A 307 2.25 -6.72 6.89
C PHE A 307 3.62 -6.13 7.14
N PHE A 308 4.47 -6.14 6.11
CA PHE A 308 5.71 -5.36 6.13
C PHE A 308 5.42 -3.88 6.35
N GLY A 309 6.24 -3.22 7.20
CA GLY A 309 6.10 -1.81 7.49
C GLY A 309 5.94 -0.92 6.25
N PRO A 310 6.80 -1.06 5.22
CA PRO A 310 6.73 -0.25 3.99
C PRO A 310 5.42 -0.35 3.21
N CYS A 311 4.69 -1.48 3.21
CA CYS A 311 3.45 -1.59 2.44
C CYS A 311 2.18 -1.18 3.22
N ARG A 312 2.28 -0.95 4.54
CA ARG A 312 1.11 -0.61 5.37
C ARG A 312 0.32 0.61 4.89
N PRO A 313 0.95 1.71 4.42
CA PRO A 313 0.18 2.84 3.87
C PRO A 313 -0.67 2.47 2.66
N MET A 314 -0.17 1.58 1.77
CA MET A 314 -0.92 1.08 0.62
C MET A 314 -2.12 0.23 1.06
N MET A 315 -1.92 -0.66 2.04
CA MET A 315 -3.01 -1.47 2.59
C MET A 315 -4.09 -0.60 3.24
N SER A 316 -3.68 0.43 3.99
CA SER A 316 -4.61 1.41 4.59
C SER A 316 -5.39 2.21 3.52
N LEU A 317 -4.73 2.59 2.41
CA LEU A 317 -5.38 3.26 1.28
C LEU A 317 -6.45 2.36 0.64
N ILE A 318 -6.14 1.07 0.45
CA ILE A 318 -7.05 0.10 -0.13
C ILE A 318 -8.24 -0.16 0.81
N GLU A 319 -8.00 -0.27 2.12
CA GLU A 319 -9.06 -0.38 3.12
C GLU A 319 -9.97 0.85 3.12
N GLN A 320 -9.41 2.05 3.01
CA GLN A 320 -10.21 3.28 2.87
C GLN A 320 -11.06 3.27 1.60
N GLN A 321 -10.58 2.68 0.51
CA GLN A 321 -11.39 2.53 -0.71
C GLN A 321 -12.58 1.59 -0.48
N ILE A 322 -12.42 0.54 0.33
CA ILE A 322 -13.53 -0.33 0.74
C ILE A 322 -14.53 0.45 1.61
N TRP A 323 -14.07 1.18 2.63
CA TRP A 323 -14.97 2.02 3.45
C TRP A 323 -15.74 3.04 2.61
N LEU A 324 -15.06 3.67 1.64
CA LEU A 324 -15.71 4.62 0.73
C LEU A 324 -16.82 3.95 -0.08
N ALA A 325 -16.56 2.74 -0.62
CA ALA A 325 -17.53 1.98 -1.38
C ALA A 325 -18.70 1.43 -0.51
N GLN A 326 -18.45 1.16 0.76
CA GLN A 326 -19.45 0.75 1.75
C GLN A 326 -20.28 1.92 2.31
N GLY A 327 -19.91 3.19 2.00
CA GLY A 327 -20.57 4.37 2.54
C GLY A 327 -20.12 4.76 3.96
N GLU A 328 -19.03 4.17 4.46
CA GLU A 328 -18.46 4.42 5.79
C GLU A 328 -17.61 5.71 5.83
N TYR A 329 -18.19 6.82 5.35
CA TYR A 329 -17.48 8.09 5.13
C TYR A 329 -16.78 8.64 6.36
N VAL A 330 -17.42 8.49 7.55
CA VAL A 330 -16.86 8.95 8.82
C VAL A 330 -15.54 8.24 9.14
N LYS A 331 -15.45 6.94 8.84
CA LYS A 331 -14.20 6.17 9.02
C LYS A 331 -13.10 6.69 8.11
N VAL A 332 -13.40 6.94 6.83
CA VAL A 332 -12.44 7.51 5.88
C VAL A 332 -11.91 8.85 6.38
N ILE A 333 -12.81 9.77 6.79
CA ILE A 333 -12.44 11.10 7.30
C ILE A 333 -11.54 10.97 8.53
N ALA A 334 -11.94 10.15 9.50
CA ALA A 334 -11.19 9.98 10.75
C ALA A 334 -9.80 9.37 10.57
N HIS A 335 -9.62 8.47 9.60
CA HIS A 335 -8.35 7.77 9.38
C HIS A 335 -7.41 8.50 8.42
N SER A 336 -7.95 9.33 7.52
CA SER A 336 -7.18 10.01 6.48
C SER A 336 -6.05 10.88 7.03
N GLU A 337 -6.27 11.62 8.12
CA GLU A 337 -5.23 12.46 8.72
C GLU A 337 -4.03 11.62 9.21
N GLY A 338 -4.30 10.52 9.88
CA GLY A 338 -3.26 9.60 10.34
C GLY A 338 -2.50 8.95 9.18
N LEU A 339 -3.20 8.61 8.09
CA LEU A 339 -2.56 8.05 6.89
C LEU A 339 -1.73 9.11 6.17
N LEU A 340 -2.22 10.33 6.01
CA LEU A 340 -1.47 11.44 5.39
C LEU A 340 -0.17 11.75 6.15
N ARG A 341 -0.22 11.82 7.50
CA ARG A 341 1.01 11.98 8.31
C ARG A 341 2.01 10.84 8.09
N ARG A 342 1.54 9.60 7.97
CA ARG A 342 2.43 8.47 7.66
C ARG A 342 3.02 8.56 6.25
N CYS A 343 2.22 8.94 5.26
CA CYS A 343 2.69 9.14 3.89
C CYS A 343 3.75 10.24 3.82
N GLU A 344 3.56 11.33 4.54
CA GLU A 344 4.54 12.40 4.64
C GLU A 344 5.85 11.92 5.27
N ALA A 345 5.77 11.27 6.44
CA ALA A 345 6.94 10.74 7.14
C ALA A 345 7.70 9.67 6.36
N MET A 346 7.00 8.89 5.55
CA MET A 346 7.56 7.81 4.73
C MET A 346 7.82 8.23 3.27
N HIS A 347 7.53 9.47 2.90
CA HIS A 347 7.64 9.98 1.53
C HIS A 347 6.87 9.14 0.49
N TYR A 348 5.62 8.81 0.78
CA TYR A 348 4.72 8.14 -0.15
C TYR A 348 3.78 9.13 -0.83
N GLY A 349 4.30 9.89 -1.80
CA GLY A 349 3.59 10.97 -2.48
C GLY A 349 2.32 10.51 -3.17
N LEU A 350 2.37 9.40 -3.92
CA LEU A 350 1.21 8.89 -4.64
C LEU A 350 0.11 8.35 -3.70
N VAL A 351 0.49 7.67 -2.63
CA VAL A 351 -0.47 7.18 -1.62
C VAL A 351 -1.13 8.36 -0.90
N GLY A 352 -0.34 9.38 -0.55
CA GLY A 352 -0.85 10.62 0.05
C GLY A 352 -1.82 11.36 -0.88
N LEU A 353 -1.48 11.46 -2.17
CA LEU A 353 -2.35 12.06 -3.19
C LEU A 353 -3.70 11.31 -3.29
N GLN A 354 -3.66 9.98 -3.41
CA GLN A 354 -4.88 9.18 -3.47
C GLN A 354 -5.69 9.26 -2.16
N THR A 355 -5.02 9.33 -1.00
CA THR A 355 -5.71 9.54 0.29
C THR A 355 -6.46 10.86 0.33
N ARG A 356 -5.89 11.97 -0.20
CA ARG A 356 -6.59 13.26 -0.30
C ARG A 356 -7.80 13.18 -1.23
N ILE A 357 -7.71 12.44 -2.33
CA ILE A 357 -8.82 12.22 -3.26
C ILE A 357 -9.96 11.45 -2.56
N GLN A 358 -9.64 10.38 -1.83
CA GLN A 358 -10.62 9.60 -1.05
C GLN A 358 -11.23 10.44 0.08
N LEU A 359 -10.42 11.26 0.75
CA LEU A 359 -10.90 12.18 1.79
C LEU A 359 -11.90 13.20 1.22
N ALA A 360 -11.58 13.81 0.07
CA ALA A 360 -12.48 14.75 -0.61
C ALA A 360 -13.81 14.07 -0.99
N ALA A 361 -13.75 12.84 -1.50
CA ALA A 361 -14.94 12.05 -1.84
C ALA A 361 -15.79 11.77 -0.59
N ALA A 362 -15.17 11.34 0.51
CA ALA A 362 -15.86 11.04 1.76
C ALA A 362 -16.49 12.31 2.39
N GLN A 363 -15.74 13.42 2.43
CA GLN A 363 -16.22 14.71 2.95
C GLN A 363 -17.39 15.23 2.12
N LEU A 364 -17.34 15.14 0.78
CA LEU A 364 -18.42 15.53 -0.09
C LEU A 364 -19.68 14.72 0.19
N ARG A 365 -19.55 13.42 0.34
CA ARG A 365 -20.65 12.48 0.65
C ARG A 365 -21.18 12.69 2.08
N PHE A 366 -20.33 13.12 2.99
CA PHE A 366 -20.72 13.47 4.36
C PHE A 366 -21.32 14.88 4.49
N GLY A 367 -21.37 15.68 3.41
CA GLY A 367 -21.93 17.02 3.36
C GLY A 367 -20.98 18.15 3.78
N GLN A 368 -19.70 17.86 3.95
CA GLN A 368 -18.63 18.82 4.24
C GLN A 368 -18.06 19.40 2.93
N ARG A 369 -18.90 20.09 2.14
CA ARG A 369 -18.53 20.54 0.77
C ARG A 369 -17.30 21.45 0.75
N ALA A 370 -17.15 22.35 1.71
CA ALA A 370 -16.02 23.28 1.76
C ALA A 370 -14.69 22.53 2.03
N ASP A 371 -14.70 21.59 2.97
CA ASP A 371 -13.52 20.77 3.29
C ASP A 371 -13.19 19.82 2.12
N ALA A 372 -14.21 19.22 1.50
CA ALA A 372 -14.05 18.39 0.31
C ALA A 372 -13.43 19.17 -0.86
N ARG A 373 -13.87 20.41 -1.07
CA ARG A 373 -13.30 21.31 -2.09
C ARG A 373 -11.83 21.62 -1.80
N ALA A 374 -11.49 21.92 -0.55
CA ALA A 374 -10.12 22.21 -0.14
C ALA A 374 -9.19 20.97 -0.32
N ALA A 375 -9.65 19.79 0.09
CA ALA A 375 -8.90 18.54 -0.08
C ALA A 375 -8.71 18.19 -1.57
N LEU A 376 -9.75 18.37 -2.39
CA LEU A 376 -9.68 18.13 -3.83
C LEU A 376 -8.76 19.13 -4.54
N ALA A 377 -8.80 20.42 -4.16
CA ALA A 377 -7.90 21.44 -4.70
C ALA A 377 -6.42 21.08 -4.44
N ALA A 378 -6.09 20.68 -3.21
CA ALA A 378 -4.74 20.24 -2.87
C ALA A 378 -4.32 19.01 -3.70
N ALA A 379 -5.21 18.03 -3.87
CA ALA A 379 -4.93 16.86 -4.68
C ALA A 379 -4.73 17.19 -6.18
N LEU A 380 -5.53 18.09 -6.74
CA LEU A 380 -5.38 18.55 -8.12
C LEU A 380 -4.06 19.29 -8.36
N LEU A 381 -3.65 20.15 -7.39
CA LEU A 381 -2.38 20.89 -7.45
C LEU A 381 -1.15 19.96 -7.39
N ASP A 382 -1.22 18.90 -6.61
CA ASP A 382 -0.17 17.88 -6.59
C ASP A 382 -0.14 17.08 -7.89
N ALA A 383 -1.30 16.60 -8.33
CA ALA A 383 -1.42 15.71 -9.50
C ALA A 383 -1.03 16.38 -10.82
N VAL A 384 -1.31 17.67 -10.98
CA VAL A 384 -0.99 18.40 -12.22
C VAL A 384 0.51 18.52 -12.49
N GLN A 385 1.36 18.36 -11.44
CA GLN A 385 2.82 18.44 -11.57
C GLN A 385 3.38 17.34 -12.47
N ASP A 386 2.82 16.11 -12.36
CA ASP A 386 3.24 14.94 -13.13
C ASP A 386 2.13 14.41 -14.06
N ASP A 387 1.09 15.22 -14.26
CA ASP A 387 -0.04 14.93 -15.16
C ASP A 387 -0.87 13.69 -14.78
N PHE A 388 -1.06 13.41 -13.49
CA PHE A 388 -1.77 12.22 -12.97
C PHE A 388 -3.29 12.40 -12.92
N TRP A 389 -3.93 12.69 -14.03
CA TRP A 389 -5.36 12.98 -14.09
C TRP A 389 -6.28 11.75 -14.00
N VAL A 390 -5.78 10.55 -14.33
CA VAL A 390 -6.59 9.32 -14.33
C VAL A 390 -7.00 8.90 -12.91
N LEU A 391 -6.27 9.30 -11.88
CA LEU A 391 -6.68 9.09 -10.47
C LEU A 391 -8.07 9.66 -10.17
N PHE A 392 -8.38 10.81 -10.76
CA PHE A 392 -9.68 11.45 -10.58
C PHE A 392 -10.77 10.81 -11.45
N VAL A 393 -10.42 10.14 -12.54
CA VAL A 393 -11.34 9.32 -13.35
C VAL A 393 -11.86 8.14 -12.53
N GLU A 394 -10.98 7.44 -11.82
CA GLU A 394 -11.37 6.30 -10.96
C GLU A 394 -12.31 6.72 -9.81
N GLN A 395 -12.18 7.93 -9.33
CA GLN A 395 -13.01 8.49 -8.23
C GLN A 395 -14.09 9.46 -8.74
N TYR A 396 -14.22 9.62 -10.04
CA TYR A 396 -15.20 10.53 -10.65
C TYR A 396 -16.64 10.29 -10.16
N PRO A 397 -17.14 9.03 -10.01
CA PRO A 397 -18.51 8.83 -9.54
C PRO A 397 -18.79 9.50 -8.18
N ALA A 398 -17.81 9.61 -7.31
CA ALA A 398 -17.95 10.26 -6.00
C ALA A 398 -17.69 11.78 -6.06
N LEU A 399 -16.85 12.26 -6.98
CA LEU A 399 -16.35 13.63 -7.06
C LEU A 399 -17.02 14.50 -8.12
N ALA A 400 -17.87 13.93 -9.00
CA ALA A 400 -18.50 14.64 -10.11
C ALA A 400 -19.13 15.99 -9.72
N PRO A 401 -19.86 16.13 -8.58
CA PRO A 401 -20.48 17.41 -8.19
C PRO A 401 -19.47 18.54 -7.92
N LEU A 402 -18.23 18.22 -7.55
CA LEU A 402 -17.15 19.21 -7.38
C LEU A 402 -16.39 19.41 -8.69
N LEU A 403 -16.03 18.34 -9.38
CA LEU A 403 -15.27 18.42 -10.64
C LEU A 403 -16.03 19.19 -11.72
N GLU A 404 -17.36 19.03 -11.78
CA GLU A 404 -18.22 19.70 -12.75
C GLU A 404 -18.73 21.07 -12.30
N GLY A 405 -18.88 21.27 -10.98
CA GLY A 405 -19.55 22.43 -10.42
C GLY A 405 -18.64 23.61 -10.04
N GLU A 406 -17.31 23.45 -10.14
CA GLU A 406 -16.35 24.48 -9.72
C GLU A 406 -15.49 24.92 -10.91
N ASP A 407 -15.16 26.21 -10.95
CA ASP A 407 -14.13 26.73 -11.88
C ASP A 407 -12.74 26.58 -11.27
N TRP A 408 -12.08 25.47 -11.58
CA TRP A 408 -10.77 25.13 -11.07
C TRP A 408 -9.65 26.03 -11.61
N ALA A 409 -9.84 26.68 -12.76
CA ALA A 409 -8.87 27.61 -13.34
C ALA A 409 -8.66 28.86 -12.46
N VAL A 410 -9.63 29.19 -11.62
CA VAL A 410 -9.50 30.28 -10.63
C VAL A 410 -8.50 29.94 -9.54
N CYS A 411 -8.36 28.64 -9.18
CA CYS A 411 -7.38 28.21 -8.20
C CYS A 411 -5.95 28.22 -8.78
N GLU A 412 -5.80 27.66 -9.96
CA GLU A 412 -4.54 27.59 -10.72
C GLU A 412 -4.91 27.42 -12.22
N PRO A 413 -4.40 28.27 -13.12
CA PRO A 413 -4.77 28.21 -14.55
C PRO A 413 -4.55 26.84 -15.21
N ARG A 414 -3.53 26.08 -14.80
CA ARG A 414 -3.26 24.74 -15.34
C ARG A 414 -4.37 23.72 -15.01
N LEU A 415 -5.16 23.95 -13.95
CA LEU A 415 -6.22 23.04 -13.54
C LEU A 415 -7.41 23.05 -14.50
N GLY A 416 -7.68 24.16 -15.20
CA GLY A 416 -8.76 24.20 -16.18
C GLY A 416 -8.62 23.12 -17.26
N PRO A 417 -7.54 23.13 -18.07
CA PRO A 417 -7.29 22.07 -19.05
C PRO A 417 -7.12 20.67 -18.45
N PHE A 418 -6.55 20.58 -17.25
CA PHE A 418 -6.35 19.32 -16.54
C PHE A 418 -7.70 18.66 -16.21
N VAL A 419 -8.62 19.39 -15.57
CA VAL A 419 -9.96 18.89 -15.22
C VAL A 419 -10.81 18.64 -16.46
N ALA A 420 -10.65 19.44 -17.52
CA ALA A 420 -11.37 19.23 -18.77
C ALA A 420 -11.12 17.85 -19.41
N ARG A 421 -9.96 17.22 -19.16
CA ARG A 421 -9.67 15.83 -19.57
C ARG A 421 -10.34 14.80 -18.67
N ILE A 422 -10.47 15.09 -17.37
CA ILE A 422 -11.09 14.18 -16.39
C ILE A 422 -12.57 13.98 -16.70
N LEU A 423 -13.31 15.04 -17.05
CA LEU A 423 -14.76 15.00 -17.15
C LEU A 423 -15.28 13.97 -18.16
N PRO A 424 -14.87 13.97 -19.45
CA PRO A 424 -15.37 13.00 -20.42
C PRO A 424 -14.95 11.56 -20.08
N ALA A 425 -13.71 11.38 -19.61
CA ALA A 425 -13.18 10.07 -19.24
C ALA A 425 -13.87 9.52 -17.97
N GLY A 426 -14.13 10.38 -16.99
CA GLY A 426 -14.85 10.03 -15.76
C GLY A 426 -16.31 9.63 -16.03
N ARG A 427 -17.00 10.37 -16.90
CA ARG A 427 -18.36 9.99 -17.33
C ARG A 427 -18.38 8.64 -18.04
N ALA A 428 -17.41 8.39 -18.92
CA ALA A 428 -17.28 7.10 -19.63
C ALA A 428 -16.97 5.96 -18.65
N PHE A 429 -16.10 6.19 -17.66
CA PHE A 429 -15.77 5.23 -16.60
C PHE A 429 -17.02 4.90 -15.76
N ALA A 430 -17.74 5.91 -15.28
CA ALA A 430 -18.95 5.72 -14.50
C ALA A 430 -20.03 4.95 -15.29
N ALA A 431 -20.25 5.33 -16.56
CA ALA A 431 -21.22 4.67 -17.44
C ALA A 431 -20.87 3.20 -17.70
N ARG A 432 -19.58 2.89 -17.94
CA ARG A 432 -19.10 1.51 -18.14
C ARG A 432 -19.39 0.62 -16.94
N LEU A 433 -19.19 1.14 -15.72
CA LEU A 433 -19.38 0.39 -14.48
C LEU A 433 -20.83 0.43 -13.96
N GLY A 434 -21.74 1.12 -14.66
CA GLY A 434 -23.11 1.32 -14.21
C GLY A 434 -23.21 2.16 -12.94
N LEU A 435 -22.15 2.89 -12.58
CA LEU A 435 -22.11 3.77 -11.42
C LEU A 435 -22.79 5.09 -11.79
N ARG A 436 -23.92 5.36 -11.20
CA ARG A 436 -24.52 6.71 -11.30
C ARG A 436 -23.73 7.60 -10.32
N ALA A 437 -23.35 8.79 -10.78
CA ALA A 437 -23.06 9.86 -9.82
C ALA A 437 -24.29 9.99 -8.93
N PRO A 438 -24.20 9.71 -7.64
CA PRO A 438 -25.38 9.82 -6.79
C PRO A 438 -25.86 11.26 -6.89
N ALA A 439 -27.17 11.45 -7.03
CA ALA A 439 -27.76 12.71 -6.61
C ALA A 439 -27.18 13.03 -5.23
N PRO A 440 -26.84 14.29 -4.91
CA PRO A 440 -26.25 14.61 -3.62
C PRO A 440 -27.19 14.10 -2.54
N GLU A 441 -26.95 12.87 -2.07
CA GLU A 441 -27.54 12.39 -0.84
C GLU A 441 -26.86 13.22 0.24
N LEU A 442 -27.57 14.23 0.66
CA LEU A 442 -27.23 14.95 1.87
C LEU A 442 -27.11 13.90 2.98
N PRO A 443 -25.95 13.78 3.65
CA PRO A 443 -25.71 12.72 4.62
C PRO A 443 -26.49 13.03 5.88
N LEU A 444 -27.77 12.72 5.80
CA LEU A 444 -28.64 12.74 6.97
C LEU A 444 -28.37 11.47 7.76
N THR A 445 -27.93 11.63 8.99
CA THR A 445 -27.91 10.52 9.95
C THR A 445 -29.34 10.01 10.14
N ASP A 446 -29.52 8.80 10.64
CA ASP A 446 -30.87 8.31 11.00
C ASP A 446 -31.58 9.26 11.92
N ARG A 447 -30.85 9.94 12.80
CA ARG A 447 -31.36 11.00 13.67
C ARG A 447 -31.79 12.26 12.91
N ASP A 448 -31.05 12.65 11.89
CA ASP A 448 -31.43 13.77 11.01
C ASP A 448 -32.69 13.43 10.20
N ARG A 449 -32.81 12.18 9.71
CA ARG A 449 -33.99 11.69 8.99
C ARG A 449 -35.22 11.65 9.90
N GLU A 450 -35.04 11.13 11.10
CA GLU A 450 -36.11 11.08 12.10
C GLU A 450 -36.55 12.48 12.52
N LEU A 451 -35.58 13.39 12.70
CA LEU A 451 -35.87 14.80 12.98
C LEU A 451 -36.63 15.46 11.81
N ALA A 452 -36.18 15.25 10.57
CA ALA A 452 -36.88 15.74 9.38
C ALA A 452 -38.28 15.15 9.26
N ARG A 453 -38.47 13.85 9.56
CA ARG A 453 -39.78 13.18 9.60
C ARG A 453 -40.73 13.83 10.60
N LEU A 454 -40.27 14.08 11.83
CA LEU A 454 -41.06 14.71 12.87
C LEU A 454 -41.42 16.17 12.52
N VAL A 455 -40.50 16.91 11.89
CA VAL A 455 -40.78 18.26 11.38
C VAL A 455 -41.77 18.23 10.23
N ALA A 456 -41.69 17.28 9.32
CA ALA A 456 -42.65 17.08 8.23
C ALA A 456 -44.02 16.67 8.75
N GLY A 457 -44.08 15.92 9.87
CA GLY A 457 -45.30 15.61 10.63
C GLY A 457 -45.85 16.76 11.44
N ARG A 458 -45.31 17.99 11.25
CA ARG A 458 -45.73 19.23 11.95
C ARG A 458 -45.59 19.20 13.48
N CYS A 459 -44.77 18.30 14.04
CA CYS A 459 -44.50 18.26 15.49
C CYS A 459 -43.82 19.54 15.95
N THR A 460 -44.18 20.04 17.11
CA THR A 460 -43.52 21.17 17.78
C THR A 460 -42.16 20.74 18.33
N ASN A 461 -41.27 21.68 18.66
CA ASN A 461 -39.96 21.33 19.26
C ASN A 461 -40.14 20.59 20.60
N LYS A 462 -41.17 20.86 21.35
CA LYS A 462 -41.53 20.17 22.59
C LYS A 462 -41.92 18.71 22.34
N GLU A 463 -42.73 18.45 21.33
CA GLU A 463 -43.13 17.10 20.94
C GLU A 463 -41.94 16.31 20.37
N ILE A 464 -41.08 16.95 19.55
CA ILE A 464 -39.84 16.36 19.04
C ILE A 464 -38.90 16.02 20.21
N ALA A 465 -38.77 16.94 21.19
CA ALA A 465 -37.94 16.72 22.36
C ALA A 465 -38.39 15.50 23.16
N ALA A 466 -39.72 15.37 23.36
CA ALA A 466 -40.31 14.20 24.00
C ALA A 466 -40.09 12.90 23.21
N ALA A 467 -40.29 12.93 21.89
CA ALA A 467 -40.13 11.77 21.01
C ALA A 467 -38.67 11.28 20.93
N LEU A 468 -37.71 12.19 20.99
CA LEU A 468 -36.28 11.87 20.85
C LEU A 468 -35.52 11.84 22.19
N TYR A 469 -36.21 11.99 23.31
CA TYR A 469 -35.64 12.05 24.67
C TYR A 469 -34.53 13.12 24.78
N LEU A 470 -34.83 14.34 24.29
CA LEU A 470 -33.94 15.49 24.29
C LEU A 470 -34.54 16.70 25.01
N SER A 471 -33.71 17.74 25.26
CA SER A 471 -34.21 19.07 25.63
C SER A 471 -34.71 19.84 24.39
N GLU A 472 -35.66 20.76 24.55
CA GLU A 472 -36.12 21.63 23.45
C GLU A 472 -34.99 22.48 22.85
N GLY A 473 -34.04 22.90 23.70
CA GLY A 473 -32.82 23.61 23.26
C GLY A 473 -31.93 22.77 22.34
N THR A 474 -31.74 21.50 22.67
CA THR A 474 -31.01 20.54 21.87
C THR A 474 -31.71 20.28 20.53
N VAL A 475 -33.03 20.12 20.53
CA VAL A 475 -33.85 19.98 19.32
C VAL A 475 -33.69 21.18 18.41
N LYS A 476 -33.75 22.40 18.95
CA LYS A 476 -33.56 23.64 18.18
C LYS A 476 -32.17 23.70 17.56
N GLN A 477 -31.16 23.28 18.30
CA GLN A 477 -29.77 23.20 17.76
C GLN A 477 -29.65 22.19 16.62
N TYR A 478 -30.19 20.98 16.79
CA TYR A 478 -30.17 19.96 15.74
C TYR A 478 -30.97 20.36 14.48
N ILE A 479 -32.13 21.03 14.65
CA ILE A 479 -32.87 21.54 13.49
C ILE A 479 -32.07 22.61 12.76
N ASN A 480 -31.36 23.49 13.47
CA ASN A 480 -30.48 24.48 12.84
C ASN A 480 -29.29 23.82 12.11
N GLN A 481 -28.68 22.77 12.67
CA GLN A 481 -27.66 21.97 12.02
C GLN A 481 -28.20 21.28 10.76
N LEU A 482 -29.45 20.76 10.83
CA LEU A 482 -30.12 20.15 9.70
C LEU A 482 -30.39 21.17 8.58
N TYR A 483 -30.79 22.41 8.91
CA TYR A 483 -30.92 23.49 7.93
C TYR A 483 -29.58 23.81 7.25
N ALA A 484 -28.49 23.84 8.01
CA ALA A 484 -27.15 24.06 7.48
C ALA A 484 -26.71 22.91 6.58
N LYS A 485 -26.92 21.66 7.00
CA LYS A 485 -26.65 20.47 6.21
C LYS A 485 -27.42 20.44 4.88
N LEU A 486 -28.64 20.93 4.87
CA LEU A 486 -29.52 20.96 3.71
C LEU A 486 -29.42 22.25 2.90
N ASP A 487 -28.43 23.10 3.21
CA ASP A 487 -28.25 24.44 2.62
C ASP A 487 -29.54 25.25 2.53
N MET A 488 -30.37 25.16 3.58
CA MET A 488 -31.66 25.87 3.67
C MET A 488 -31.42 27.29 4.20
N GLY A 489 -30.78 28.13 3.42
CA GLY A 489 -30.68 29.57 3.69
C GLY A 489 -32.00 30.30 3.58
N GLY A 490 -32.03 31.61 3.85
CA GLY A 490 -33.22 32.49 3.71
C GLY A 490 -33.99 32.73 5.01
N ASP A 491 -35.27 33.22 4.89
CA ASP A 491 -36.08 33.62 6.01
C ASP A 491 -36.33 32.49 7.03
N PRO A 492 -35.99 32.69 8.31
CA PRO A 492 -36.23 31.70 9.37
C PRO A 492 -37.65 31.19 9.47
N ARG A 493 -38.63 32.01 9.05
CA ARG A 493 -40.07 31.67 9.13
C ARG A 493 -40.49 30.61 8.11
N THR A 494 -39.77 30.51 6.98
CA THR A 494 -40.10 29.58 5.89
C THR A 494 -39.25 28.29 5.93
N ARG A 495 -38.12 28.28 6.66
CA ARG A 495 -37.20 27.13 6.68
C ARG A 495 -37.88 25.84 7.13
N ARG A 496 -38.80 25.90 8.13
CA ARG A 496 -39.48 24.71 8.62
C ARG A 496 -40.45 24.11 7.59
N ALA A 497 -41.14 24.94 6.85
CA ALA A 497 -42.02 24.50 5.76
C ALA A 497 -41.20 23.88 4.63
N ARG A 498 -40.07 24.51 4.24
CA ARG A 498 -39.15 24.01 3.22
C ARG A 498 -38.53 22.67 3.62
N LEU A 499 -38.20 22.46 4.91
CA LEU A 499 -37.70 21.17 5.38
C LEU A 499 -38.81 20.09 5.28
N ALA A 500 -40.04 20.42 5.59
CA ALA A 500 -41.18 19.50 5.45
C ALA A 500 -41.42 19.13 3.96
N GLU A 501 -41.40 20.09 3.05
CA GLU A 501 -41.50 19.86 1.60
C GLU A 501 -40.32 19.00 1.07
N TRP A 502 -39.12 19.31 1.53
CA TRP A 502 -37.93 18.54 1.19
C TRP A 502 -38.08 17.07 1.63
N TYR A 503 -38.52 16.83 2.86
CA TYR A 503 -38.73 15.47 3.36
C TYR A 503 -39.77 14.71 2.54
N GLN A 504 -40.88 15.33 2.18
CA GLN A 504 -41.93 14.70 1.36
C GLN A 504 -41.43 14.30 -0.04
N LYS A 505 -40.51 15.08 -0.63
CA LYS A 505 -39.90 14.76 -1.93
C LYS A 505 -38.84 13.68 -1.86
N ASN A 506 -38.16 13.52 -0.72
CA ASN A 506 -37.00 12.64 -0.56
C ASN A 506 -37.23 11.49 0.42
N ALA A 507 -38.44 11.32 0.98
CA ALA A 507 -38.78 10.20 1.83
C ALA A 507 -38.67 8.88 1.06
N PRO A 508 -38.13 7.80 1.67
CA PRO A 508 -38.12 6.49 1.02
C PRO A 508 -39.55 6.08 0.69
N ARG A 509 -39.81 5.76 -0.56
CA ARG A 509 -41.10 5.16 -0.94
C ARG A 509 -41.11 3.74 -0.36
N ASN A 510 -42.01 3.50 0.62
CA ASN A 510 -42.30 2.15 1.11
C ASN A 510 -42.80 1.25 0.00
#